data_9ea76e366109f3f9ff303c9521ae0f21
#
_entry.id   9ea76e366109f3f9ff303c9521ae0f21
#
_cell.length_a   1.000
_cell.length_b   1.000
_cell.length_c   1.000
_cell.angle_alpha   90.00
_cell.angle_beta   90.00
_cell.angle_gamma   90.00
#
_symmetry.space_group_name_H-M   'P 1'
#
loop_
_entity.id
_entity.type
_entity.pdbx_description
1 polymer ?
#
loop_
_entity_poly.entity_id
_entity_poly.type
_entity_poly.pdbx_seq_one_letter_code
_entity_poly.pdbx_strand_id
1 'polypeptide(L)'
;RRDWSSDVCSSDLTDMAKEKFDRSKPHVNIGTIGHVDHGKTTLTAAITTVLAKKGLSELRSFDSIDNAPEEKERGITINTSHVEYQTANRHYAHVDCPGHADYVKNMVTGAAQMDGAILVVAATDGPMPQTNEHVLLARQVNVPKIVVFLNKCDMVDDPEMLDLVELEVRDLLSKYDFDGDNAPIIRGSALGALNGEPKWEEKVMELMDAVDSYIPLPQRDNEKPFLMPVEDVFSIT
;
A
#
# COMPACT_ATOMS: atom_id res chain seq x y z
N ARG A 1 -27.36 -55.53 3.87
CA ARG A 1 -26.47 -54.87 2.90
C ARG A 1 -27.26 -53.69 2.33
N ARG A 2 -26.90 -52.47 2.73
CA ARG A 2 -27.39 -51.26 2.08
C ARG A 2 -26.31 -50.83 1.12
N ASP A 3 -26.61 -50.86 -0.17
CA ASP A 3 -25.80 -50.30 -1.22
C ASP A 3 -25.77 -48.78 -1.07
N TRP A 4 -24.63 -48.21 -0.81
CA TRP A 4 -24.35 -46.80 -0.97
C TRP A 4 -24.01 -46.56 -2.43
N SER A 5 -24.98 -46.20 -3.23
CA SER A 5 -24.76 -45.70 -4.57
C SER A 5 -24.16 -44.31 -4.47
N SER A 6 -23.02 -44.17 -5.07
CA SER A 6 -22.20 -42.99 -5.26
C SER A 6 -22.84 -42.05 -6.28
N ASP A 7 -23.90 -41.36 -5.90
CA ASP A 7 -24.41 -40.21 -6.65
C ASP A 7 -24.18 -38.93 -5.87
N VAL A 8 -22.93 -38.67 -5.54
CA VAL A 8 -22.47 -37.33 -5.18
C VAL A 8 -22.07 -36.61 -6.44
N CYS A 9 -23.03 -35.93 -6.97
CA CYS A 9 -23.00 -34.71 -7.77
C CYS A 9 -21.62 -34.30 -8.32
N SER A 10 -21.34 -34.71 -9.54
CA SER A 10 -20.28 -34.11 -10.36
C SER A 10 -20.70 -32.74 -10.98
N SER A 11 -21.91 -32.24 -10.65
CA SER A 11 -22.45 -30.99 -11.17
C SER A 11 -22.06 -29.76 -10.36
N ASP A 12 -21.66 -29.92 -9.09
CA ASP A 12 -21.35 -28.77 -8.23
C ASP A 12 -19.89 -28.34 -8.24
N LEU A 13 -19.03 -29.06 -8.96
CA LEU A 13 -17.62 -28.73 -9.10
C LEU A 13 -17.30 -27.86 -10.32
N THR A 14 -18.26 -27.60 -11.18
CA THR A 14 -18.04 -26.83 -12.41
C THR A 14 -18.30 -25.33 -12.27
N ASP A 15 -18.92 -24.88 -11.18
CA ASP A 15 -19.25 -23.45 -10.98
C ASP A 15 -18.21 -22.69 -10.09
N MET A 16 -17.16 -23.35 -9.64
CA MET A 16 -16.01 -22.67 -9.03
C MET A 16 -14.85 -22.55 -10.03
N ALA A 17 -15.13 -22.20 -11.26
CA ALA A 17 -14.07 -21.70 -12.14
C ALA A 17 -13.59 -20.37 -11.54
N LYS A 18 -12.44 -20.39 -10.86
CA LYS A 18 -11.74 -19.16 -10.46
C LYS A 18 -11.72 -18.25 -11.68
N GLU A 19 -12.26 -17.05 -11.54
CA GLU A 19 -12.16 -16.03 -12.56
C GLU A 19 -10.68 -15.96 -12.98
N LYS A 20 -10.43 -16.11 -14.27
CA LYS A 20 -9.06 -16.01 -14.78
C LYS A 20 -8.61 -14.59 -14.52
N PHE A 21 -7.53 -14.44 -13.74
CA PHE A 21 -6.88 -13.16 -13.52
C PHE A 21 -6.63 -12.48 -14.88
N ASP A 22 -7.22 -11.31 -15.08
CA ASP A 22 -7.05 -10.53 -16.30
C ASP A 22 -5.67 -9.87 -16.29
N ARG A 23 -4.79 -10.32 -17.20
CA ARG A 23 -3.43 -9.81 -17.40
C ARG A 23 -3.35 -8.75 -18.50
N SER A 24 -4.45 -8.09 -18.81
CA SER A 24 -4.49 -7.05 -19.85
C SER A 24 -3.66 -5.82 -19.47
N LYS A 25 -3.50 -5.55 -18.16
CA LYS A 25 -2.72 -4.44 -17.63
C LYS A 25 -1.41 -4.91 -16.97
N PRO A 26 -0.33 -4.11 -17.05
CA PRO A 26 0.91 -4.38 -16.30
C PRO A 26 0.63 -4.45 -14.81
N HIS A 27 1.22 -5.44 -14.13
CA HIS A 27 1.09 -5.64 -12.69
C HIS A 27 2.29 -5.04 -11.97
N VAL A 28 2.02 -4.24 -10.93
CA VAL A 28 3.02 -3.55 -10.11
C VAL A 28 2.70 -3.77 -8.64
N ASN A 29 3.70 -4.15 -7.85
CA ASN A 29 3.59 -4.23 -6.41
C ASN A 29 4.02 -2.91 -5.79
N ILE A 30 3.14 -2.28 -5.04
CA ILE A 30 3.47 -1.07 -4.29
C ILE A 30 3.09 -1.26 -2.82
N GLY A 31 3.57 -0.39 -1.95
CA GLY A 31 3.12 -0.43 -0.57
C GLY A 31 3.31 0.89 0.14
N THR A 32 2.59 1.02 1.26
CA THR A 32 2.68 2.16 2.16
C THR A 32 3.74 1.90 3.23
N ILE A 33 4.65 2.87 3.38
CA ILE A 33 5.69 2.90 4.42
C ILE A 33 5.64 4.23 5.17
N GLY A 34 6.19 4.28 6.37
CA GLY A 34 6.23 5.51 7.18
C GLY A 34 5.92 5.24 8.66
N HIS A 35 5.98 6.28 9.46
CA HIS A 35 5.82 6.21 10.91
C HIS A 35 4.43 5.69 11.32
N VAL A 36 4.32 5.15 12.55
CA VAL A 36 3.03 4.84 13.19
C VAL A 36 2.18 6.12 13.28
N ASP A 37 0.87 5.99 13.18
CA ASP A 37 -0.10 7.11 13.26
C ASP A 37 -0.01 8.17 12.14
N HIS A 38 0.86 8.01 11.14
CA HIS A 38 0.89 8.88 9.97
C HIS A 38 -0.25 8.60 8.98
N GLY A 39 -1.06 7.56 9.20
CA GLY A 39 -2.28 7.26 8.45
C GLY A 39 -2.06 6.41 7.19
N LYS A 40 -1.11 5.46 7.22
CA LYS A 40 -0.86 4.50 6.11
C LYS A 40 -2.10 3.69 5.75
N THR A 41 -2.66 2.97 6.73
CA THR A 41 -3.86 2.14 6.55
C THR A 41 -5.08 2.99 6.16
N THR A 42 -5.19 4.21 6.73
CA THR A 42 -6.24 5.16 6.33
C THR A 42 -6.09 5.58 4.87
N LEU A 43 -4.86 5.79 4.39
CA LEU A 43 -4.59 6.11 2.98
C LEU A 43 -4.93 4.92 2.08
N THR A 44 -4.55 3.70 2.46
CA THR A 44 -4.88 2.47 1.73
C THR A 44 -6.40 2.30 1.60
N ALA A 45 -7.15 2.53 2.68
CA ALA A 45 -8.62 2.53 2.67
C ALA A 45 -9.20 3.66 1.79
N ALA A 46 -8.61 4.85 1.83
CA ALA A 46 -9.03 5.98 0.98
C ALA A 46 -8.80 5.69 -0.51
N ILE A 47 -7.64 5.13 -0.89
CA ILE A 47 -7.34 4.75 -2.27
C ILE A 47 -8.39 3.75 -2.79
N THR A 48 -8.65 2.67 -2.04
CA THR A 48 -9.63 1.65 -2.45
C THR A 48 -11.05 2.23 -2.55
N THR A 49 -11.43 3.11 -1.62
CA THR A 49 -12.75 3.76 -1.62
C THR A 49 -12.93 4.70 -2.81
N VAL A 50 -11.94 5.54 -3.10
CA VAL A 50 -11.98 6.49 -4.23
C VAL A 50 -11.97 5.74 -5.57
N LEU A 51 -11.15 4.69 -5.71
CA LEU A 51 -11.10 3.86 -6.91
C LEU A 51 -12.37 3.01 -7.08
N ALA A 52 -12.97 2.51 -5.98
CA ALA A 52 -14.24 1.78 -6.03
C ALA A 52 -15.39 2.65 -6.55
N LYS A 53 -15.45 3.94 -6.20
CA LYS A 53 -16.43 4.89 -6.77
C LYS A 53 -16.32 5.00 -8.30
N LYS A 54 -15.13 4.73 -8.86
CA LYS A 54 -14.86 4.71 -10.31
C LYS A 54 -14.97 3.32 -10.94
N GLY A 55 -15.32 2.29 -10.16
CA GLY A 55 -15.40 0.90 -10.65
C GLY A 55 -14.03 0.25 -10.92
N LEU A 56 -12.96 0.76 -10.31
CA LEU A 56 -11.58 0.33 -10.52
C LEU A 56 -11.01 -0.50 -9.36
N SER A 57 -11.78 -0.72 -8.30
CA SER A 57 -11.42 -1.51 -7.12
C SER A 57 -12.65 -2.11 -6.47
N GLU A 58 -12.46 -3.16 -5.68
CA GLU A 58 -13.41 -3.54 -4.65
C GLU A 58 -13.30 -2.59 -3.45
N LEU A 59 -14.44 -2.26 -2.84
CA LEU A 59 -14.46 -1.44 -1.64
C LEU A 59 -13.84 -2.23 -0.47
N ARG A 60 -12.76 -1.72 0.10
CA ARG A 60 -12.16 -2.24 1.33
C ARG A 60 -12.28 -1.19 2.43
N SER A 61 -12.95 -1.53 3.52
CA SER A 61 -13.03 -0.67 4.70
C SER A 61 -11.75 -0.77 5.54
N PHE A 62 -11.47 0.23 6.34
CA PHE A 62 -10.35 0.23 7.30
C PHE A 62 -10.34 -1.05 8.15
N ASP A 63 -11.49 -1.43 8.72
CA ASP A 63 -11.64 -2.62 9.57
C ASP A 63 -11.41 -3.95 8.82
N SER A 64 -11.47 -3.93 7.49
CA SER A 64 -11.19 -5.12 6.66
C SER A 64 -9.72 -5.24 6.28
N ILE A 65 -8.95 -4.16 6.38
CA ILE A 65 -7.51 -4.12 6.14
C ILE A 65 -6.78 -4.56 7.41
N ASP A 66 -7.02 -3.89 8.54
CA ASP A 66 -6.52 -4.27 9.87
C ASP A 66 -7.51 -5.21 10.55
N ASN A 67 -7.41 -6.51 10.26
CA ASN A 67 -8.44 -7.48 10.64
C ASN A 67 -8.12 -8.29 11.91
N ALA A 68 -6.84 -8.35 12.34
CA ALA A 68 -6.45 -9.11 13.51
C ALA A 68 -7.03 -8.49 14.81
N PRO A 69 -7.49 -9.31 15.78
CA PRO A 69 -8.02 -8.79 17.04
C PRO A 69 -7.06 -7.86 17.78
N GLU A 70 -5.76 -8.16 17.76
CA GLU A 70 -4.72 -7.35 18.38
C GLU A 70 -4.52 -6.00 17.67
N GLU A 71 -4.67 -5.95 16.35
CA GLU A 71 -4.61 -4.72 15.56
C GLU A 71 -5.75 -3.77 15.94
N LYS A 72 -6.96 -4.33 16.06
CA LYS A 72 -8.16 -3.58 16.46
C LYS A 72 -8.08 -3.07 17.91
N GLU A 73 -7.52 -3.86 18.81
CA GLU A 73 -7.37 -3.48 20.22
C GLU A 73 -6.32 -2.37 20.41
N ARG A 74 -5.22 -2.45 19.67
CA ARG A 74 -4.11 -1.49 19.77
C ARG A 74 -4.23 -0.31 18.82
N GLY A 75 -5.07 -0.39 17.78
CA GLY A 75 -5.21 0.63 16.76
C GLY A 75 -3.97 0.79 15.86
N ILE A 76 -3.15 -0.26 15.72
CA ILE A 76 -1.92 -0.25 14.93
C ILE A 76 -1.85 -1.47 14.03
N THR A 77 -1.31 -1.32 12.83
CA THR A 77 -1.03 -2.43 11.91
C THR A 77 0.16 -3.25 12.42
N ILE A 78 -0.04 -4.55 12.59
CA ILE A 78 0.98 -5.51 13.06
C ILE A 78 1.50 -6.36 11.89
N ASN A 79 0.58 -6.93 11.11
CA ASN A 79 0.89 -7.75 9.97
C ASN A 79 0.77 -6.96 8.67
N THR A 80 1.48 -7.40 7.63
CA THR A 80 1.28 -6.84 6.29
C THR A 80 -0.08 -7.23 5.75
N SER A 81 -0.84 -6.26 5.26
CA SER A 81 -2.12 -6.50 4.60
C SER A 81 -1.99 -6.29 3.09
N HIS A 82 -2.63 -7.14 2.31
CA HIS A 82 -2.57 -7.09 0.85
C HIS A 82 -3.93 -6.69 0.29
N VAL A 83 -3.93 -5.66 -0.54
CA VAL A 83 -5.13 -5.13 -1.20
C VAL A 83 -4.86 -5.00 -2.69
N GLU A 84 -5.82 -5.38 -3.53
CA GLU A 84 -5.72 -5.26 -4.97
C GLU A 84 -6.63 -4.15 -5.49
N TYR A 85 -6.11 -3.37 -6.43
CA TYR A 85 -6.87 -2.37 -7.16
C TYR A 85 -6.21 -2.06 -8.50
N GLN A 86 -6.89 -1.29 -9.32
CA GLN A 86 -6.37 -0.91 -10.63
C GLN A 86 -6.60 0.58 -10.93
N THR A 87 -5.74 1.12 -11.77
CA THR A 87 -5.95 2.39 -12.45
C THR A 87 -6.40 2.14 -13.89
N ALA A 88 -6.54 3.19 -14.67
CA ALA A 88 -6.77 3.04 -16.11
C ALA A 88 -5.61 2.28 -16.79
N ASN A 89 -4.38 2.43 -16.30
CA ASN A 89 -3.15 2.00 -16.95
C ASN A 89 -2.56 0.71 -16.37
N ARG A 90 -2.73 0.47 -15.05
CA ARG A 90 -2.00 -0.57 -14.31
C ARG A 90 -2.89 -1.30 -13.31
N HIS A 91 -2.50 -2.52 -12.98
CA HIS A 91 -3.04 -3.31 -11.87
C HIS A 91 -2.03 -3.31 -10.73
N TYR A 92 -2.50 -3.05 -9.51
CA TYR A 92 -1.66 -2.94 -8.33
C TYR A 92 -1.99 -4.00 -7.29
N ALA A 93 -0.95 -4.66 -6.77
CA ALA A 93 -0.99 -5.29 -5.46
C ALA A 93 -0.38 -4.32 -4.45
N HIS A 94 -1.17 -3.89 -3.50
CA HIS A 94 -0.77 -2.92 -2.48
C HIS A 94 -0.51 -3.64 -1.16
N VAL A 95 0.67 -3.44 -0.60
CA VAL A 95 1.09 -3.97 0.69
C VAL A 95 1.04 -2.86 1.73
N ASP A 96 0.13 -2.95 2.69
CA ASP A 96 0.11 -2.04 3.82
C ASP A 96 1.09 -2.54 4.89
N CYS A 97 2.13 -1.76 5.16
CA CYS A 97 3.20 -2.15 6.06
C CYS A 97 2.99 -1.60 7.48
N PRO A 98 3.32 -2.38 8.52
CA PRO A 98 3.32 -1.88 9.88
C PRO A 98 4.27 -0.70 10.04
N GLY A 99 3.90 0.25 10.91
CA GLY A 99 4.70 1.44 11.19
C GLY A 99 5.54 1.36 12.45
N HIS A 100 5.22 0.43 13.36
CA HIS A 100 5.85 0.34 14.67
C HIS A 100 7.20 -0.40 14.63
N ALA A 101 8.17 0.07 15.42
CA ALA A 101 9.54 -0.47 15.46
C ALA A 101 9.58 -1.98 15.80
N ASP A 102 8.66 -2.47 16.64
CA ASP A 102 8.61 -3.90 17.00
C ASP A 102 8.30 -4.83 15.83
N TYR A 103 7.71 -4.29 14.75
CA TYR A 103 7.28 -5.05 13.57
C TYR A 103 8.12 -4.80 12.32
N VAL A 104 9.35 -4.28 12.49
CA VAL A 104 10.31 -4.03 11.39
C VAL A 104 10.53 -5.26 10.51
N LYS A 105 10.54 -6.46 11.10
CA LYS A 105 10.67 -7.72 10.34
C LYS A 105 9.55 -7.87 9.31
N ASN A 106 8.30 -7.63 9.69
CA ASN A 106 7.15 -7.73 8.80
C ASN A 106 7.20 -6.63 7.72
N MET A 107 7.64 -5.43 8.11
CA MET A 107 7.87 -4.33 7.16
C MET A 107 8.92 -4.69 6.10
N VAL A 108 10.07 -5.27 6.51
CA VAL A 108 11.13 -5.66 5.58
C VAL A 108 10.65 -6.74 4.59
N THR A 109 9.91 -7.72 5.09
CA THR A 109 9.37 -8.79 4.24
C THR A 109 8.38 -8.23 3.20
N GLY A 110 7.48 -7.34 3.62
CA GLY A 110 6.56 -6.65 2.70
C GLY A 110 7.29 -5.75 1.71
N ALA A 111 8.24 -4.94 2.18
CA ALA A 111 9.00 -4.02 1.33
C ALA A 111 9.87 -4.73 0.28
N ALA A 112 10.39 -5.93 0.58
CA ALA A 112 11.19 -6.71 -0.37
C ALA A 112 10.40 -7.15 -1.62
N GLN A 113 9.07 -7.10 -1.59
CA GLN A 113 8.21 -7.47 -2.70
C GLN A 113 7.78 -6.26 -3.54
N MET A 114 8.12 -5.03 -3.14
CA MET A 114 7.63 -3.80 -3.76
C MET A 114 8.46 -3.40 -4.98
N ASP A 115 7.77 -3.04 -6.04
CA ASP A 115 8.34 -2.39 -7.24
C ASP A 115 8.40 -0.85 -7.07
N GLY A 116 7.79 -0.33 -6.03
CA GLY A 116 7.80 1.07 -5.61
C GLY A 116 7.09 1.25 -4.28
N ALA A 117 7.31 2.37 -3.60
CA ALA A 117 6.69 2.65 -2.32
C ALA A 117 6.02 4.03 -2.26
N ILE A 118 4.99 4.14 -1.43
CA ILE A 118 4.35 5.40 -1.04
C ILE A 118 4.80 5.70 0.39
N LEU A 119 5.61 6.72 0.56
CA LEU A 119 6.01 7.21 1.89
C LEU A 119 4.93 8.14 2.43
N VAL A 120 4.32 7.74 3.53
CA VAL A 120 3.27 8.55 4.19
C VAL A 120 3.89 9.30 5.37
N VAL A 121 3.82 10.62 5.32
CA VAL A 121 4.31 11.53 6.36
C VAL A 121 3.17 12.44 6.79
N ALA A 122 2.92 12.54 8.10
CA ALA A 122 1.94 13.50 8.61
C ALA A 122 2.53 14.92 8.55
N ALA A 123 1.78 15.85 7.98
CA ALA A 123 2.19 17.26 7.87
C ALA A 123 2.33 17.94 9.25
N THR A 124 1.63 17.43 10.26
CA THR A 124 1.67 17.91 11.66
C THR A 124 2.98 17.58 12.38
N ASP A 125 3.61 16.44 12.01
CA ASP A 125 4.72 15.88 12.77
C ASP A 125 6.04 15.86 11.97
N GLY A 126 5.95 15.91 10.63
CA GLY A 126 7.11 15.80 9.76
C GLY A 126 7.75 14.40 9.76
N PRO A 127 8.99 14.27 9.26
CA PRO A 127 9.72 13.00 9.28
C PRO A 127 10.11 12.59 10.70
N MET A 128 9.58 11.46 11.16
CA MET A 128 9.82 10.87 12.47
C MET A 128 10.91 9.78 12.42
N PRO A 129 11.45 9.29 13.56
CA PRO A 129 12.53 8.30 13.57
C PRO A 129 12.23 7.05 12.72
N GLN A 130 11.02 6.48 12.82
CA GLN A 130 10.63 5.31 12.03
C GLN A 130 10.49 5.64 10.54
N THR A 131 10.19 6.89 10.17
CA THR A 131 10.21 7.33 8.77
C THR A 131 11.62 7.17 8.19
N ASN A 132 12.66 7.58 8.94
CA ASN A 132 14.06 7.40 8.56
C ASN A 132 14.43 5.93 8.41
N GLU A 133 14.02 5.08 9.37
CA GLU A 133 14.27 3.64 9.35
C GLU A 133 13.61 2.97 8.12
N HIS A 134 12.36 3.32 7.82
CA HIS A 134 11.64 2.76 6.70
C HIS A 134 12.24 3.14 5.35
N VAL A 135 12.68 4.39 5.19
CA VAL A 135 13.37 4.83 3.95
C VAL A 135 14.70 4.10 3.79
N LEU A 136 15.48 3.95 4.89
CA LEU A 136 16.71 3.17 4.87
C LEU A 136 16.47 1.71 4.48
N LEU A 137 15.45 1.06 5.08
CA LEU A 137 15.11 -0.33 4.78
C LEU A 137 14.61 -0.50 3.35
N ALA A 138 13.77 0.41 2.85
CA ALA A 138 13.35 0.43 1.46
C ALA A 138 14.53 0.49 0.50
N ARG A 139 15.57 1.28 0.84
CA ARG A 139 16.81 1.33 0.06
C ARG A 139 17.58 0.01 0.11
N GLN A 140 17.67 -0.63 1.29
CA GLN A 140 18.39 -1.90 1.46
C GLN A 140 17.73 -3.07 0.70
N VAL A 141 16.41 -3.08 0.61
CA VAL A 141 15.66 -4.09 -0.16
C VAL A 141 15.49 -3.71 -1.64
N ASN A 142 16.16 -2.65 -2.09
CA ASN A 142 16.22 -2.18 -3.48
C ASN A 142 14.85 -1.73 -4.04
N VAL A 143 14.01 -1.09 -3.25
CA VAL A 143 12.85 -0.35 -3.78
C VAL A 143 13.37 0.75 -4.72
N PRO A 144 12.97 0.75 -6.00
CA PRO A 144 13.61 1.63 -6.98
C PRO A 144 13.20 3.10 -6.87
N LYS A 145 11.95 3.37 -6.50
CA LYS A 145 11.36 4.72 -6.46
C LYS A 145 10.37 4.86 -5.31
N ILE A 146 10.30 6.06 -4.74
CA ILE A 146 9.38 6.43 -3.67
C ILE A 146 8.55 7.64 -4.14
N VAL A 147 7.23 7.55 -3.98
CA VAL A 147 6.31 8.68 -4.09
C VAL A 147 5.91 9.08 -2.67
N VAL A 148 5.77 10.36 -2.39
CA VAL A 148 5.43 10.84 -1.05
C VAL A 148 3.98 11.33 -0.99
N PHE A 149 3.29 10.93 0.06
CA PHE A 149 1.99 11.48 0.42
C PHE A 149 2.11 12.22 1.75
N LEU A 150 2.04 13.55 1.70
CA LEU A 150 2.01 14.40 2.88
C LEU A 150 0.57 14.44 3.39
N ASN A 151 0.31 13.64 4.43
CA ASN A 151 -1.02 13.40 5.00
C ASN A 151 -1.37 14.42 6.09
N LYS A 152 -2.64 14.46 6.48
CA LYS A 152 -3.20 15.36 7.52
C LYS A 152 -3.03 16.85 7.20
N CYS A 153 -2.98 17.23 5.91
CA CYS A 153 -2.88 18.63 5.52
C CYS A 153 -4.16 19.44 5.85
N ASP A 154 -5.25 18.79 6.19
CA ASP A 154 -6.47 19.41 6.74
C ASP A 154 -6.28 19.98 8.15
N MET A 155 -5.25 19.55 8.87
CA MET A 155 -4.94 19.99 10.23
C MET A 155 -3.89 21.11 10.29
N VAL A 156 -3.33 21.53 9.16
CA VAL A 156 -2.27 22.54 9.06
C VAL A 156 -2.77 23.70 8.22
N ASP A 157 -2.97 24.85 8.86
CA ASP A 157 -3.46 26.07 8.20
C ASP A 157 -2.32 26.90 7.58
N ASP A 158 -1.08 26.70 8.05
CA ASP A 158 0.08 27.46 7.62
C ASP A 158 0.77 26.81 6.40
N PRO A 159 0.75 27.45 5.22
CA PRO A 159 1.44 26.94 4.04
C PRO A 159 2.96 26.82 4.21
N GLU A 160 3.60 27.69 4.99
CA GLU A 160 5.05 27.69 5.22
C GLU A 160 5.48 26.42 5.99
N MET A 161 4.63 25.96 6.91
CA MET A 161 4.84 24.69 7.61
C MET A 161 4.82 23.50 6.64
N LEU A 162 3.90 23.49 5.69
CA LEU A 162 3.83 22.43 4.67
C LEU A 162 5.07 22.43 3.77
N ASP A 163 5.56 23.62 3.39
CA ASP A 163 6.77 23.77 2.58
C ASP A 163 8.00 23.29 3.34
N LEU A 164 8.08 23.59 4.64
CA LEU A 164 9.19 23.14 5.49
C LEU A 164 9.24 21.60 5.62
N VAL A 165 8.09 20.99 5.91
CA VAL A 165 8.00 19.52 6.01
C VAL A 165 8.31 18.86 4.68
N GLU A 166 7.87 19.44 3.56
CA GLU A 166 8.23 18.94 2.22
C GLU A 166 9.74 18.97 2.00
N LEU A 167 10.41 20.07 2.39
CA LEU A 167 11.87 20.18 2.27
C LEU A 167 12.58 19.13 3.12
N GLU A 168 12.17 18.93 4.35
CA GLU A 168 12.72 17.90 5.24
C GLU A 168 12.58 16.49 4.66
N VAL A 169 11.44 16.20 4.01
CA VAL A 169 11.22 14.90 3.35
C VAL A 169 12.12 14.74 2.14
N ARG A 170 12.33 15.80 1.34
CA ARG A 170 13.26 15.77 0.20
C ARG A 170 14.70 15.52 0.64
N ASP A 171 15.14 16.18 1.71
CA ASP A 171 16.45 15.98 2.32
C ASP A 171 16.61 14.56 2.84
N LEU A 172 15.57 14.01 3.47
CA LEU A 172 15.56 12.63 3.95
C LEU A 172 15.72 11.62 2.80
N LEU A 173 14.96 11.80 1.70
CA LEU A 173 15.09 10.93 0.53
C LEU A 173 16.47 10.99 -0.09
N SER A 174 17.01 12.20 -0.25
CA SER A 174 18.36 12.43 -0.81
C SER A 174 19.45 11.82 0.07
N LYS A 175 19.31 11.88 1.38
CA LYS A 175 20.23 11.27 2.35
C LYS A 175 20.36 9.75 2.16
N TYR A 176 19.32 9.07 1.70
CA TYR A 176 19.31 7.62 1.47
C TYR A 176 19.38 7.25 -0.02
N ASP A 177 19.96 8.12 -0.85
CA ASP A 177 20.18 7.92 -2.28
C ASP A 177 18.91 7.69 -3.11
N PHE A 178 17.78 8.22 -2.67
CA PHE A 178 16.62 8.39 -3.51
C PHE A 178 16.63 9.77 -4.18
N ASP A 179 15.91 9.91 -5.29
CA ASP A 179 15.81 11.16 -6.04
C ASP A 179 14.84 12.14 -5.32
N GLY A 180 15.32 12.74 -4.23
CA GLY A 180 14.53 13.63 -3.39
C GLY A 180 14.05 14.90 -4.12
N ASP A 181 14.85 15.42 -5.05
CA ASP A 181 14.52 16.63 -5.80
C ASP A 181 13.33 16.42 -6.76
N ASN A 182 13.28 15.26 -7.42
CA ASN A 182 12.26 14.95 -8.42
C ASN A 182 11.16 14.01 -7.90
N ALA A 183 11.26 13.54 -6.66
CA ALA A 183 10.21 12.70 -6.07
C ALA A 183 8.88 13.46 -6.02
N PRO A 184 7.79 12.91 -6.56
CA PRO A 184 6.47 13.52 -6.43
C PRO A 184 6.06 13.56 -4.95
N ILE A 185 5.63 14.74 -4.49
CA ILE A 185 5.07 14.94 -3.14
C ILE A 185 3.66 15.49 -3.29
N ILE A 186 2.68 14.70 -2.87
CA ILE A 186 1.26 15.06 -2.94
C ILE A 186 0.78 15.43 -1.54
N ARG A 187 0.25 16.64 -1.39
CA ARG A 187 -0.34 17.16 -0.15
C ARG A 187 -1.81 16.81 -0.09
N GLY A 188 -2.24 16.09 0.96
CA GLY A 188 -3.61 15.63 1.06
C GLY A 188 -4.06 15.27 2.48
N SER A 189 -5.31 14.83 2.57
CA SER A 189 -5.90 14.23 3.77
C SER A 189 -6.55 12.91 3.41
N ALA A 190 -5.97 11.81 3.90
CA ALA A 190 -6.54 10.49 3.69
C ALA A 190 -7.90 10.33 4.37
N LEU A 191 -8.06 10.92 5.57
CA LEU A 191 -9.33 10.89 6.30
C LEU A 191 -10.41 11.71 5.58
N GLY A 192 -10.06 12.91 5.09
CA GLY A 192 -10.98 13.74 4.32
C GLY A 192 -11.43 13.05 3.02
N ALA A 193 -10.51 12.37 2.32
CA ALA A 193 -10.85 11.58 1.14
C ALA A 193 -11.77 10.39 1.48
N LEU A 194 -11.51 9.69 2.58
CA LEU A 194 -12.34 8.57 3.06
C LEU A 194 -13.75 9.05 3.43
N ASN A 195 -13.88 10.26 4.00
CA ASN A 195 -15.16 10.91 4.30
C ASN A 195 -15.90 11.43 3.05
N GLY A 196 -15.29 11.36 1.88
CA GLY A 196 -15.92 11.73 0.62
C GLY A 196 -15.81 13.22 0.28
N GLU A 197 -14.83 13.93 0.81
CA GLU A 197 -14.58 15.33 0.46
C GLU A 197 -13.91 15.41 -0.92
N PRO A 198 -14.56 16.07 -1.92
CA PRO A 198 -14.08 16.05 -3.31
C PRO A 198 -12.64 16.56 -3.47
N LYS A 199 -12.27 17.59 -2.73
CA LYS A 199 -10.91 18.17 -2.72
C LYS A 199 -9.84 17.13 -2.42
N TRP A 200 -10.10 16.26 -1.42
CA TRP A 200 -9.14 15.26 -0.98
C TRP A 200 -9.20 13.98 -1.81
N GLU A 201 -10.38 13.67 -2.38
CA GLU A 201 -10.49 12.58 -3.37
C GLU A 201 -9.67 12.91 -4.64
N GLU A 202 -9.65 14.16 -5.10
CA GLU A 202 -8.79 14.61 -6.19
C GLU A 202 -7.31 14.40 -5.87
N LYS A 203 -6.88 14.67 -4.63
CA LYS A 203 -5.50 14.48 -4.19
C LYS A 203 -5.09 12.99 -4.13
N VAL A 204 -6.01 12.11 -3.78
CA VAL A 204 -5.78 10.66 -3.89
C VAL A 204 -5.64 10.22 -5.36
N MET A 205 -6.43 10.79 -6.26
CA MET A 205 -6.26 10.52 -7.70
C MET A 205 -4.93 11.06 -8.25
N GLU A 206 -4.54 12.28 -7.85
CA GLU A 206 -3.22 12.85 -8.20
C GLU A 206 -2.08 11.96 -7.69
N LEU A 207 -2.20 11.38 -6.49
CA LEU A 207 -1.26 10.40 -5.99
C LEU A 207 -1.18 9.18 -6.91
N MET A 208 -2.32 8.63 -7.35
CA MET A 208 -2.34 7.46 -8.22
C MET A 208 -1.77 7.78 -9.61
N ASP A 209 -2.01 8.96 -10.15
CA ASP A 209 -1.41 9.42 -11.40
C ASP A 209 0.12 9.60 -11.27
N ALA A 210 0.59 10.10 -10.12
CA ALA A 210 2.01 10.19 -9.82
C ALA A 210 2.66 8.80 -9.70
N VAL A 211 1.99 7.85 -9.03
CA VAL A 211 2.42 6.45 -8.94
C VAL A 211 2.50 5.80 -10.32
N ASP A 212 1.47 6.00 -11.17
CA ASP A 212 1.43 5.48 -12.53
C ASP A 212 2.58 6.01 -13.42
N SER A 213 2.96 7.27 -13.24
CA SER A 213 3.98 7.91 -14.08
C SER A 213 5.39 7.75 -13.55
N TYR A 214 5.60 7.83 -12.24
CA TYR A 214 6.93 7.90 -11.63
C TYR A 214 7.51 6.52 -11.30
N ILE A 215 6.70 5.55 -10.86
CA ILE A 215 7.18 4.20 -10.56
C ILE A 215 7.39 3.42 -11.87
N PRO A 216 8.60 2.89 -12.12
CA PRO A 216 8.88 2.15 -13.34
C PRO A 216 8.12 0.82 -13.38
N LEU A 217 7.84 0.31 -14.57
CA LEU A 217 7.34 -1.05 -14.73
C LEU A 217 8.45 -2.04 -14.36
N PRO A 218 8.16 -3.06 -13.53
CA PRO A 218 9.15 -4.04 -13.14
C PRO A 218 9.60 -4.88 -14.34
N GLN A 219 10.92 -4.98 -14.51
CA GLN A 219 11.52 -5.89 -15.48
C GLN A 219 11.63 -7.27 -14.83
N ARG A 220 10.69 -8.15 -15.13
CA ARG A 220 10.67 -9.52 -14.60
C ARG A 220 11.44 -10.45 -15.53
N ASP A 221 12.44 -11.15 -14.99
CA ASP A 221 13.22 -12.14 -15.72
C ASP A 221 12.45 -13.48 -15.70
N ASN A 222 11.74 -13.76 -16.80
CA ASN A 222 10.93 -14.96 -16.93
C ASN A 222 11.76 -16.22 -17.20
N GLU A 223 13.07 -16.08 -17.47
CA GLU A 223 13.98 -17.20 -17.73
C GLU A 223 14.60 -17.74 -16.41
N LYS A 224 14.49 -16.98 -15.31
CA LYS A 224 14.97 -17.45 -14.01
C LYS A 224 14.05 -18.49 -13.38
N PRO A 225 14.58 -19.40 -12.55
CA PRO A 225 13.77 -20.33 -11.79
C PRO A 225 12.73 -19.60 -10.92
N PHE A 226 11.56 -20.20 -10.76
CA PHE A 226 10.51 -19.67 -9.89
C PHE A 226 11.03 -19.51 -8.46
N LEU A 227 10.82 -18.32 -7.88
CA LEU A 227 11.15 -17.99 -6.50
C LEU A 227 9.89 -17.45 -5.82
N MET A 228 9.54 -18.02 -4.70
CA MET A 228 8.44 -17.55 -3.85
C MET A 228 8.94 -17.47 -2.40
N PRO A 229 9.05 -16.25 -1.83
CA PRO A 229 9.32 -16.12 -0.41
C PRO A 229 8.11 -16.62 0.40
N VAL A 230 8.38 -17.35 1.49
CA VAL A 230 7.35 -17.78 2.45
C VAL A 230 7.40 -16.83 3.64
N GLU A 231 6.32 -16.13 3.89
CA GLU A 231 6.20 -15.15 4.97
C GLU A 231 5.72 -15.79 6.26
N ASP A 232 4.69 -16.63 6.17
CA ASP A 232 4.08 -17.26 7.33
C ASP A 232 3.54 -18.66 7.00
N VAL A 233 3.35 -19.49 8.05
CA VAL A 233 2.81 -20.83 7.95
C VAL A 233 1.72 -21.03 8.99
N PHE A 234 0.48 -21.22 8.54
CA PHE A 234 -0.66 -21.48 9.39
C PHE A 234 -1.05 -22.98 9.32
N SER A 235 -1.27 -23.58 10.49
CA SER A 235 -1.87 -24.92 10.58
C SER A 235 -3.37 -24.79 10.79
N ILE A 236 -4.16 -25.32 9.87
CA ILE A 236 -5.62 -25.43 10.01
C ILE A 236 -5.91 -26.73 10.71
N THR A 237 -6.39 -26.68 11.93
CA THR A 237 -6.85 -27.83 12.74
C THR A 237 -8.35 -28.02 12.63
#